data_544186b0cc794a2d11c2968b5bdc83e5
#
_entry.id   544186b0cc794a2d11c2968b5bdc83e5
#
_cell.length_a   1.000
_cell.length_b   1.000
_cell.length_c   1.000
_cell.angle_alpha   90.00
_cell.angle_beta   90.00
_cell.angle_gamma   90.00
#
_symmetry.space_group_name_H-M   'P 1'
#
loop_
_entity.id
_entity.type
_entity.pdbx_description
1 polymer ?
#
loop_
_entity_poly.entity_id
_entity_poly.type
_entity_poly.pdbx_seq_one_letter_code
_entity_poly.pdbx_strand_id
1 'polypeptide(L)'
;RINEFYTKQFSNVGRSVHYLAVAATNLYENTRTSVQKFINAKDKNEIVFTKGATEALNLVANTLGQNYLQEGDEILITELEHHSNYVPWHFLRKSKNIKINFAEINEDGEITLEEIEKKITSKTKVISITHLSNVTGAILPIKEIADLAHSKGIIVVVDGCQGAPHLRLDMQDLD
;
A
#
# COMPACT_ATOMS: atom_id res chain seq x y z
N ARG A 1 -10.47 26.91 6.06
CA ARG A 1 -9.22 26.28 6.57
C ARG A 1 -8.05 26.43 5.58
N ILE A 2 -8.18 26.00 4.30
CA ILE A 2 -7.08 26.10 3.31
C ILE A 2 -6.61 27.55 3.16
N ASN A 3 -7.53 28.49 2.90
CA ASN A 3 -7.20 29.91 2.77
C ASN A 3 -6.56 30.48 4.05
N GLU A 4 -7.05 30.10 5.21
CA GLU A 4 -6.49 30.51 6.51
C GLU A 4 -5.06 30.00 6.69
N PHE A 5 -4.79 28.74 6.35
CA PHE A 5 -3.45 28.18 6.38
C PHE A 5 -2.49 28.95 5.50
N TYR A 6 -2.83 29.16 4.22
CA TYR A 6 -1.95 29.88 3.28
C TYR A 6 -1.73 31.35 3.64
N THR A 7 -2.71 32.00 4.23
CA THR A 7 -2.59 33.43 4.57
C THR A 7 -1.94 33.72 5.92
N LYS A 8 -2.03 32.78 6.89
CA LYS A 8 -1.60 33.03 8.27
C LYS A 8 -0.55 32.09 8.83
N GLN A 9 -0.41 30.87 8.27
CA GLN A 9 0.37 29.80 8.90
C GLN A 9 1.33 29.10 7.93
N PHE A 10 1.32 29.47 6.65
CA PHE A 10 2.15 28.84 5.65
C PHE A 10 3.64 29.04 5.92
N SER A 11 4.36 27.96 6.10
CA SER A 11 5.81 27.94 6.32
C SER A 11 6.38 26.53 6.08
N ASN A 12 7.70 26.42 6.15
CA ASN A 12 8.39 25.13 6.08
C ASN A 12 8.00 24.22 7.25
N VAL A 13 7.73 22.97 6.93
CA VAL A 13 7.56 21.91 7.94
C VAL A 13 8.94 21.33 8.30
N GLY A 14 9.18 21.09 9.59
CA GLY A 14 10.37 20.40 10.08
C GLY A 14 11.42 21.30 10.74
N ARG A 15 12.54 21.51 10.13
CA ARG A 15 13.80 21.99 10.75
C ARG A 15 13.86 23.46 11.21
N SER A 16 12.77 24.17 11.28
CA SER A 16 12.78 25.59 11.58
C SER A 16 12.33 25.87 13.02
N VAL A 17 12.92 26.88 13.66
CA VAL A 17 12.64 27.26 15.06
C VAL A 17 11.76 28.52 15.17
N HIS A 18 11.39 29.14 14.06
CA HIS A 18 10.51 30.31 14.10
C HIS A 18 9.03 29.93 14.22
N TYR A 19 8.22 30.83 14.76
CA TYR A 19 6.82 30.62 15.12
C TYR A 19 5.99 29.95 14.00
N LEU A 20 6.05 30.45 12.77
CA LEU A 20 5.25 29.90 11.66
C LEU A 20 5.65 28.48 11.29
N ALA A 21 6.95 28.15 11.34
CA ALA A 21 7.41 26.79 11.05
C ALA A 21 6.99 25.80 12.15
N VAL A 22 7.02 26.22 13.40
CA VAL A 22 6.49 25.39 14.50
C VAL A 22 5.00 25.16 14.33
N ALA A 23 4.23 26.20 14.01
CA ALA A 23 2.79 26.07 13.75
C ALA A 23 2.48 25.13 12.58
N ALA A 24 3.18 25.28 11.43
CA ALA A 24 3.02 24.42 10.28
C ALA A 24 3.41 22.96 10.58
N THR A 25 4.50 22.75 11.32
CA THR A 25 4.95 21.42 11.75
C THR A 25 3.91 20.75 12.65
N ASN A 26 3.37 21.46 13.61
CA ASN A 26 2.33 20.94 14.50
C ASN A 26 1.07 20.53 13.73
N LEU A 27 0.64 21.33 12.75
CA LEU A 27 -0.49 20.97 11.89
C LEU A 27 -0.23 19.71 11.07
N TYR A 28 0.95 19.59 10.51
CA TYR A 28 1.37 18.41 9.74
C TYR A 28 1.38 17.15 10.60
N GLU A 29 2.02 17.20 11.77
CA GLU A 29 2.09 16.07 12.71
C GLU A 29 0.72 15.70 13.31
N ASN A 30 -0.14 16.68 13.58
CA ASN A 30 -1.51 16.44 14.02
C ASN A 30 -2.34 15.75 12.93
N THR A 31 -2.12 16.09 11.64
CA THR A 31 -2.75 15.41 10.51
C THR A 31 -2.28 13.96 10.44
N ARG A 32 -0.98 13.71 10.61
CA ARG A 32 -0.40 12.37 10.68
C ARG A 32 -1.07 11.53 11.78
N THR A 33 -1.20 12.09 12.97
CA THR A 33 -1.88 11.44 14.10
C THR A 33 -3.37 11.18 13.81
N SER A 34 -4.03 12.09 13.10
CA SER A 34 -5.45 11.90 12.71
C SER A 34 -5.60 10.74 11.73
N VAL A 35 -4.71 10.62 10.74
CA VAL A 35 -4.70 9.50 9.79
C VAL A 35 -4.39 8.19 10.51
N GLN A 36 -3.37 8.18 11.37
CA GLN A 36 -3.00 7.01 12.18
C GLN A 36 -4.20 6.48 12.97
N LYS A 37 -4.97 7.36 13.62
CA LYS A 37 -6.18 6.97 14.37
C LYS A 37 -7.32 6.52 13.45
N PHE A 38 -7.45 7.14 12.29
CA PHE A 38 -8.52 6.82 11.34
C PHE A 38 -8.42 5.38 10.81
N ILE A 39 -7.19 4.92 10.53
CA ILE A 39 -6.94 3.55 10.05
C ILE A 39 -6.50 2.60 11.18
N ASN A 40 -6.51 3.04 12.43
CA ASN A 40 -6.02 2.30 13.59
C ASN A 40 -4.60 1.73 13.42
N ALA A 41 -3.69 2.49 12.80
CA ALA A 41 -2.28 2.10 12.75
C ALA A 41 -1.66 2.19 14.17
N LYS A 42 -0.68 1.36 14.47
CA LYS A 42 -0.08 1.24 15.80
C LYS A 42 0.71 2.50 16.19
N ASP A 43 1.47 3.05 15.25
CA ASP A 43 2.30 4.23 15.47
C ASP A 43 2.11 5.25 14.34
N LYS A 44 2.18 6.55 14.67
CA LYS A 44 2.10 7.63 13.69
C LYS A 44 3.26 7.61 12.69
N ASN A 45 4.40 7.03 13.04
CA ASN A 45 5.55 6.90 12.15
C ASN A 45 5.33 5.87 11.01
N GLU A 46 4.29 5.05 11.10
CA GLU A 46 3.82 4.19 10.00
C GLU A 46 3.13 4.99 8.89
N ILE A 47 2.77 6.25 9.15
CA ILE A 47 2.10 7.10 8.18
C ILE A 47 3.12 7.89 7.36
N VAL A 48 3.21 7.62 6.08
CA VAL A 48 4.04 8.34 5.12
C VAL A 48 3.15 9.04 4.10
N PHE A 49 3.23 10.38 4.05
CA PHE A 49 2.45 11.15 3.07
C PHE A 49 3.14 11.18 1.72
N THR A 50 2.36 10.90 0.69
CA THR A 50 2.75 10.97 -0.72
C THR A 50 1.73 11.82 -1.50
N LYS A 51 1.98 12.07 -2.78
CA LYS A 51 1.03 12.83 -3.63
C LYS A 51 -0.21 12.02 -4.00
N GLY A 52 -0.19 10.70 -3.74
CA GLY A 52 -1.29 9.78 -4.03
C GLY A 52 -0.83 8.33 -4.06
N ALA A 53 -1.77 7.40 -4.22
CA ALA A 53 -1.50 5.96 -4.21
C ALA A 53 -0.45 5.55 -5.27
N THR A 54 -0.46 6.16 -6.44
CA THR A 54 0.54 5.87 -7.48
C THR A 54 1.97 6.14 -7.00
N GLU A 55 2.22 7.27 -6.32
CA GLU A 55 3.55 7.57 -5.76
C GLU A 55 3.89 6.61 -4.61
N ALA A 56 2.91 6.29 -3.75
CA ALA A 56 3.10 5.36 -2.65
C ALA A 56 3.50 3.96 -3.15
N LEU A 57 2.77 3.41 -4.11
CA LEU A 57 3.06 2.10 -4.69
C LEU A 57 4.39 2.06 -5.44
N ASN A 58 4.75 3.12 -6.17
CA ASN A 58 6.08 3.24 -6.78
C ASN A 58 7.19 3.30 -5.72
N LEU A 59 6.98 4.03 -4.61
CA LEU A 59 7.93 4.09 -3.51
C LEU A 59 8.15 2.70 -2.90
N VAL A 60 7.07 1.98 -2.59
CA VAL A 60 7.13 0.63 -2.03
C VAL A 60 7.83 -0.33 -2.99
N ALA A 61 7.40 -0.38 -4.26
CA ALA A 61 7.97 -1.25 -5.26
C ALA A 61 9.46 -0.98 -5.47
N ASN A 62 9.87 0.30 -5.56
CA ASN A 62 11.27 0.67 -5.71
C ASN A 62 12.10 0.28 -4.47
N THR A 63 11.58 0.52 -3.27
CA THR A 63 12.27 0.21 -2.02
C THR A 63 12.45 -1.32 -1.86
N LEU A 64 11.40 -2.10 -2.04
CA LEU A 64 11.47 -3.56 -2.00
C LEU A 64 12.35 -4.10 -3.12
N GLY A 65 12.23 -3.54 -4.33
CA GLY A 65 13.04 -3.91 -5.46
C GLY A 65 14.52 -3.70 -5.24
N GLN A 66 14.94 -2.61 -4.59
CA GLN A 66 16.35 -2.33 -4.36
C GLN A 66 16.94 -3.10 -3.19
N ASN A 67 16.18 -3.30 -2.10
CA ASN A 67 16.73 -3.73 -0.83
C ASN A 67 16.33 -5.16 -0.42
N TYR A 68 15.28 -5.72 -1.03
CA TYR A 68 14.72 -7.00 -0.59
C TYR A 68 14.69 -8.06 -1.71
N LEU A 69 14.17 -7.71 -2.89
CA LEU A 69 14.00 -8.66 -3.99
C LEU A 69 15.32 -9.01 -4.68
N GLN A 70 15.48 -10.28 -5.01
CA GLN A 70 16.61 -10.84 -5.72
C GLN A 70 16.20 -11.36 -7.11
N GLU A 71 17.19 -11.62 -7.97
CA GLU A 71 16.94 -12.25 -9.26
C GLU A 71 16.21 -13.60 -9.09
N GLY A 72 15.18 -13.80 -9.88
CA GLY A 72 14.36 -15.03 -9.86
C GLY A 72 13.28 -15.07 -8.78
N ASP A 73 13.22 -14.06 -7.88
CA ASP A 73 12.09 -13.92 -6.96
C ASP A 73 10.78 -13.63 -7.72
N GLU A 74 9.69 -13.95 -7.06
CA GLU A 74 8.35 -13.83 -7.64
C GLU A 74 7.48 -12.87 -6.84
N ILE A 75 6.69 -12.07 -7.56
CA ILE A 75 5.64 -11.21 -7.01
C ILE A 75 4.30 -11.77 -7.50
N LEU A 76 3.37 -11.97 -6.58
CA LEU A 76 2.00 -12.34 -6.90
C LEU A 76 1.12 -11.08 -6.88
N ILE A 77 0.38 -10.87 -7.94
CA ILE A 77 -0.65 -9.82 -8.07
C ILE A 77 -1.95 -10.45 -8.55
N THR A 78 -3.04 -9.69 -8.57
CA THR A 78 -4.30 -10.18 -9.12
C THR A 78 -4.62 -9.56 -10.48
N GLU A 79 -5.57 -10.14 -11.22
CA GLU A 79 -6.09 -9.54 -12.44
C GLU A 79 -6.98 -8.29 -12.18
N LEU A 80 -7.35 -8.05 -10.92
CA LEU A 80 -8.17 -6.89 -10.51
C LEU A 80 -7.35 -5.62 -10.24
N GLU A 81 -6.01 -5.67 -10.42
CA GLU A 81 -5.15 -4.55 -10.03
C GLU A 81 -5.31 -3.32 -10.93
N HIS A 82 -5.33 -2.17 -10.28
CA HIS A 82 -5.14 -0.91 -10.98
C HIS A 82 -3.71 -0.80 -11.53
N HIS A 83 -3.53 -0.13 -12.65
CA HIS A 83 -2.20 0.07 -13.26
C HIS A 83 -1.13 0.59 -12.29
N SER A 84 -1.51 1.43 -11.32
CA SER A 84 -0.58 1.94 -10.30
C SER A 84 0.02 0.84 -9.41
N ASN A 85 -0.69 -0.29 -9.25
CA ASN A 85 -0.20 -1.45 -8.51
C ASN A 85 0.41 -2.55 -9.40
N TYR A 86 0.30 -2.44 -10.71
CA TYR A 86 0.92 -3.39 -11.65
C TYR A 86 2.22 -2.86 -12.26
N VAL A 87 2.20 -1.63 -12.79
CA VAL A 87 3.28 -1.08 -13.61
C VAL A 87 4.62 -0.97 -12.87
N PRO A 88 4.69 -0.56 -11.59
CA PRO A 88 5.96 -0.50 -10.87
C PRO A 88 6.67 -1.86 -10.78
N TRP A 89 5.92 -2.93 -10.53
CA TRP A 89 6.44 -4.31 -10.50
C TRP A 89 6.89 -4.77 -11.88
N HIS A 90 6.18 -4.38 -12.95
CA HIS A 90 6.58 -4.68 -14.31
C HIS A 90 7.94 -4.07 -14.69
N PHE A 91 8.25 -2.86 -14.21
CA PHE A 91 9.59 -2.28 -14.39
C PHE A 91 10.67 -3.06 -13.66
N LEU A 92 10.40 -3.54 -12.46
CA LEU A 92 11.33 -4.39 -11.71
C LEU A 92 11.57 -5.74 -12.42
N ARG A 93 10.58 -6.30 -13.10
CA ARG A 93 10.74 -7.51 -13.91
C ARG A 93 11.86 -7.35 -14.93
N LYS A 94 11.96 -6.18 -15.57
CA LYS A 94 13.02 -5.89 -16.54
C LYS A 94 14.38 -5.65 -15.91
N SER A 95 14.42 -4.92 -14.81
CA SER A 95 15.68 -4.45 -14.21
C SER A 95 16.32 -5.46 -13.28
N LYS A 96 15.53 -6.36 -12.68
CA LYS A 96 15.99 -7.33 -11.67
C LYS A 96 15.73 -8.78 -12.03
N ASN A 97 15.17 -9.07 -13.21
CA ASN A 97 14.82 -10.42 -13.66
C ASN A 97 13.92 -11.18 -12.65
N ILE A 98 13.01 -10.45 -11.99
CA ILE A 98 11.96 -11.06 -11.16
C ILE A 98 10.81 -11.55 -12.04
N LYS A 99 9.94 -12.39 -11.49
CA LYS A 99 8.72 -12.85 -12.17
C LYS A 99 7.49 -12.23 -11.54
N ILE A 100 6.45 -12.07 -12.34
CA ILE A 100 5.12 -11.66 -11.88
C ILE A 100 4.15 -12.79 -12.19
N ASN A 101 3.54 -13.33 -11.16
CA ASN A 101 2.47 -14.31 -11.25
C ASN A 101 1.13 -13.60 -11.02
N PHE A 102 0.07 -14.11 -11.67
CA PHE A 102 -1.27 -13.55 -11.57
C PHE A 102 -2.22 -14.56 -10.90
N ALA A 103 -2.95 -14.12 -9.90
CA ALA A 103 -4.15 -14.78 -9.44
C ALA A 103 -5.30 -14.36 -10.34
N GLU A 104 -5.97 -15.34 -10.91
CA GLU A 104 -7.01 -15.17 -11.91
C GLU A 104 -8.37 -14.99 -11.26
N ILE A 105 -9.24 -14.21 -11.88
CA ILE A 105 -10.63 -14.07 -11.47
C ILE A 105 -11.41 -15.34 -11.84
N ASN A 106 -12.36 -15.70 -10.99
CA ASN A 106 -13.31 -16.78 -11.30
C ASN A 106 -14.44 -16.28 -12.22
N GLU A 107 -15.40 -17.16 -12.55
CA GLU A 107 -16.55 -16.83 -13.40
C GLU A 107 -17.47 -15.75 -12.79
N ASP A 108 -17.43 -15.58 -11.48
CA ASP A 108 -18.19 -14.56 -10.73
C ASP A 108 -17.43 -13.22 -10.66
N GLY A 109 -16.19 -13.13 -11.19
CA GLY A 109 -15.35 -11.95 -11.17
C GLY A 109 -14.64 -11.72 -9.84
N GLU A 110 -14.48 -12.75 -9.01
CA GLU A 110 -13.86 -12.72 -7.70
C GLU A 110 -12.49 -13.39 -7.68
N ILE A 111 -11.65 -12.99 -6.73
CA ILE A 111 -10.38 -13.66 -6.38
C ILE A 111 -10.60 -14.41 -5.08
N THR A 112 -10.41 -15.71 -5.09
CA THR A 112 -10.55 -16.54 -3.88
C THR A 112 -9.20 -16.73 -3.17
N LEU A 113 -9.26 -17.06 -1.88
CA LEU A 113 -8.05 -17.39 -1.10
C LEU A 113 -7.33 -18.62 -1.68
N GLU A 114 -8.07 -19.61 -2.17
CA GLU A 114 -7.54 -20.81 -2.79
C GLU A 114 -6.75 -20.48 -4.06
N GLU A 115 -7.23 -19.52 -4.88
CA GLU A 115 -6.51 -19.09 -6.07
C GLU A 115 -5.20 -18.38 -5.69
N ILE A 116 -5.22 -17.52 -4.67
CA ILE A 116 -4.00 -16.89 -4.13
C ILE A 116 -3.02 -17.99 -3.67
N GLU A 117 -3.48 -18.95 -2.85
CA GLU A 117 -2.63 -20.01 -2.32
C GLU A 117 -2.02 -20.87 -3.43
N LYS A 118 -2.80 -21.24 -4.44
CA LYS A 118 -2.36 -22.02 -5.61
C LYS A 118 -1.25 -21.33 -6.40
N LYS A 119 -1.22 -20.00 -6.45
CA LYS A 119 -0.22 -19.22 -7.20
C LYS A 119 1.04 -18.90 -6.37
N ILE A 120 1.02 -19.13 -5.06
CA ILE A 120 2.20 -19.00 -4.20
C ILE A 120 3.18 -20.13 -4.50
N THR A 121 4.45 -19.78 -4.67
CA THR A 121 5.57 -20.71 -4.83
C THR A 121 6.62 -20.47 -3.74
N SER A 122 7.64 -21.32 -3.68
CA SER A 122 8.80 -21.10 -2.77
C SER A 122 9.62 -19.84 -3.11
N LYS A 123 9.39 -19.23 -4.27
CA LYS A 123 10.04 -18.00 -4.74
C LYS A 123 9.19 -16.75 -4.55
N THR A 124 7.93 -16.88 -4.17
CA THR A 124 7.06 -15.74 -3.91
C THR A 124 7.57 -14.98 -2.68
N LYS A 125 7.87 -13.69 -2.84
CA LYS A 125 8.40 -12.80 -1.81
C LYS A 125 7.44 -11.66 -1.47
N VAL A 126 6.60 -11.28 -2.42
CA VAL A 126 5.63 -10.20 -2.26
C VAL A 126 4.30 -10.62 -2.87
N ILE A 127 3.22 -10.35 -2.16
CA ILE A 127 1.86 -10.33 -2.69
C ILE A 127 1.42 -8.88 -2.72
N SER A 128 1.06 -8.34 -3.89
CA SER A 128 0.61 -6.94 -4.04
C SER A 128 -0.78 -6.92 -4.65
N ILE A 129 -1.77 -6.55 -3.84
CA ILE A 129 -3.20 -6.75 -4.17
C ILE A 129 -4.05 -5.54 -3.82
N THR A 130 -5.13 -5.34 -4.57
CA THR A 130 -6.15 -4.36 -4.22
C THR A 130 -7.03 -4.85 -3.07
N HIS A 131 -7.46 -3.95 -2.19
CA HIS A 131 -8.45 -4.29 -1.16
C HIS A 131 -9.88 -4.31 -1.72
N LEU A 132 -10.21 -3.29 -2.52
CA LEU A 132 -11.49 -3.13 -3.20
C LEU A 132 -11.22 -2.75 -4.65
N SER A 133 -11.73 -3.54 -5.59
CA SER A 133 -11.56 -3.26 -7.01
C SER A 133 -12.33 -2.01 -7.43
N ASN A 134 -11.64 -1.09 -8.10
CA ASN A 134 -12.27 0.11 -8.69
C ASN A 134 -13.11 -0.19 -9.94
N VAL A 135 -13.05 -1.41 -10.47
CA VAL A 135 -13.76 -1.82 -11.67
C VAL A 135 -14.97 -2.67 -11.33
N THR A 136 -14.77 -3.76 -10.59
CA THR A 136 -15.82 -4.73 -10.29
C THR A 136 -16.52 -4.48 -8.95
N GLY A 137 -15.85 -3.76 -8.02
CA GLY A 137 -16.33 -3.61 -6.64
C GLY A 137 -16.06 -4.84 -5.76
N ALA A 138 -15.36 -5.86 -6.28
CA ALA A 138 -14.97 -7.03 -5.49
C ALA A 138 -14.07 -6.63 -4.32
N ILE A 139 -14.35 -7.19 -3.14
CA ILE A 139 -13.59 -6.99 -1.91
C ILE A 139 -12.76 -8.26 -1.66
N LEU A 140 -11.45 -8.11 -1.56
CA LEU A 140 -10.57 -9.23 -1.27
C LEU A 140 -10.47 -9.47 0.24
N PRO A 141 -10.36 -10.74 0.69
CA PRO A 141 -10.21 -11.12 2.09
C PRO A 141 -8.76 -10.87 2.56
N ILE A 142 -8.44 -9.57 2.81
CA ILE A 142 -7.06 -9.13 3.06
C ILE A 142 -6.47 -9.82 4.29
N LYS A 143 -7.25 -9.96 5.37
CA LYS A 143 -6.76 -10.59 6.60
C LYS A 143 -6.32 -12.03 6.36
N GLU A 144 -7.17 -12.83 5.74
CA GLU A 144 -6.89 -14.24 5.45
C GLU A 144 -5.69 -14.39 4.50
N ILE A 145 -5.57 -13.46 3.53
CA ILE A 145 -4.42 -13.43 2.62
C ILE A 145 -3.14 -13.03 3.37
N ALA A 146 -3.22 -12.06 4.28
CA ALA A 146 -2.09 -11.63 5.10
C ALA A 146 -1.62 -12.77 6.03
N ASP A 147 -2.55 -13.42 6.74
CA ASP A 147 -2.25 -14.56 7.61
C ASP A 147 -1.55 -15.70 6.83
N LEU A 148 -2.06 -16.04 5.65
CA LEU A 148 -1.46 -17.03 4.76
C LEU A 148 -0.05 -16.62 4.30
N ALA A 149 0.10 -15.38 3.84
CA ALA A 149 1.37 -14.85 3.33
C ALA A 149 2.44 -14.79 4.43
N HIS A 150 2.09 -14.25 5.60
CA HIS A 150 3.00 -14.10 6.74
C HIS A 150 3.44 -15.47 7.27
N SER A 151 2.56 -16.48 7.28
CA SER A 151 2.93 -17.86 7.64
C SER A 151 4.04 -18.45 6.75
N LYS A 152 4.20 -17.90 5.54
CA LYS A 152 5.20 -18.31 4.54
C LYS A 152 6.36 -17.29 4.42
N GLY A 153 6.40 -16.23 5.26
CA GLY A 153 7.41 -15.17 5.23
C GLY A 153 7.30 -14.26 4.00
N ILE A 154 6.11 -14.09 3.45
CA ILE A 154 5.82 -13.25 2.27
C ILE A 154 5.29 -11.89 2.73
N ILE A 155 5.81 -10.81 2.15
CA ILE A 155 5.33 -9.44 2.40
C ILE A 155 4.02 -9.20 1.64
N VAL A 156 3.03 -8.59 2.30
CA VAL A 156 1.78 -8.18 1.67
C VAL A 156 1.78 -6.65 1.48
N VAL A 157 1.49 -6.22 0.27
CA VAL A 157 1.27 -4.83 -0.11
C VAL A 157 -0.17 -4.67 -0.56
N VAL A 158 -0.92 -3.81 0.12
CA VAL A 158 -2.34 -3.62 -0.17
C VAL A 158 -2.57 -2.25 -0.80
N ASP A 159 -3.11 -2.23 -2.02
CA ASP A 159 -3.69 -1.02 -2.61
C ASP A 159 -5.06 -0.75 -1.97
N GLY A 160 -5.06 0.10 -0.95
CA GLY A 160 -6.25 0.53 -0.23
C GLY A 160 -6.96 1.74 -0.83
N CYS A 161 -6.65 2.15 -2.06
CA CYS A 161 -7.15 3.39 -2.66
C CYS A 161 -8.69 3.46 -2.66
N GLN A 162 -9.36 2.38 -2.97
CA GLN A 162 -10.83 2.27 -2.88
C GLN A 162 -11.29 1.73 -1.52
N GLY A 163 -10.50 0.90 -0.85
CA GLY A 163 -10.85 0.36 0.46
C GLY A 163 -10.95 1.45 1.53
N ALA A 164 -9.97 2.33 1.63
CA ALA A 164 -9.90 3.34 2.68
C ALA A 164 -11.09 4.32 2.75
N PRO A 165 -11.66 4.83 1.64
CA PRO A 165 -12.83 5.69 1.69
C PRO A 165 -14.16 4.97 1.84
N HIS A 166 -14.23 3.66 1.54
CA HIS A 166 -15.50 2.93 1.49
C HIS A 166 -15.67 1.89 2.61
N LEU A 167 -14.58 1.42 3.22
CA LEU A 167 -14.59 0.41 4.27
C LEU A 167 -13.99 0.97 5.56
N ARG A 168 -14.43 0.43 6.69
CA ARG A 168 -13.74 0.69 7.94
C ARG A 168 -12.44 -0.12 7.97
N LEU A 169 -11.31 0.58 7.98
CA LEU A 169 -10.00 -0.06 8.09
C LEU A 169 -9.55 -0.15 9.55
N ASP A 170 -8.98 -1.28 9.90
CA ASP A 170 -8.26 -1.50 11.14
C ASP A 170 -6.93 -2.19 10.80
N MET A 171 -5.85 -1.38 10.72
CA MET A 171 -4.55 -1.89 10.30
C MET A 171 -3.95 -2.88 11.28
N GLN A 172 -4.33 -2.82 12.56
CA GLN A 172 -3.86 -3.79 13.56
C GLN A 172 -4.64 -5.11 13.53
N ASP A 173 -5.84 -5.13 12.94
CA ASP A 173 -6.61 -6.35 12.73
C ASP A 173 -6.24 -7.02 11.39
N LEU A 174 -5.92 -6.21 10.39
CA LEU A 174 -5.47 -6.70 9.08
C LEU A 174 -4.04 -7.25 9.11
N ASP A 175 -3.26 -6.85 10.14
CA ASP A 175 -1.84 -7.07 10.38
C ASP A 175 -0.98 -6.34 9.38
#